data_008abad4139d08ad74c79ba896e1405d
#
_entry.id   008abad4139d08ad74c79ba896e1405d
#
_cell.length_a   1.000
_cell.length_b   1.000
_cell.length_c   1.000
_cell.angle_alpha   90.00
_cell.angle_beta   90.00
_cell.angle_gamma   90.00
#
_symmetry.space_group_name_H-M   'P 1'
#
loop_
_entity.id
_entity.type
_entity.pdbx_description
1 polymer ?
#
loop_
_entity_poly.entity_id
_entity_poly.type
_entity_poly.pdbx_seq_one_letter_code
_entity_poly.pdbx_strand_id
1 'polypeptide(L)'
;MVGNALTDDYHDHLGVFQFMWSAGLISDQTYKLLSDHCNSESWIHTSSECDKILDVASNEVGNIDSYSIYTPSCTATGNGQFLNHFRRRFHSVARVGEKYDPCTEAHSTVYFNSPEVQKALHVNPAVAPTKWSTCSNKINGNWKDSSRSVLPIYKELIKEGLRIWMFSGDTDAVIPVTSTRYSIDALKLPTVSPFRAWYDDGQVGGWTQGYEGLTFVSVRGAGHEVPLHRPKLALALVKAFLSGSAMPNLSVQHADS
;
A
#
# COMPACT_ATOMS: atom_id res chain seq x y z
N MET A 1 1.46 -14.34 -2.93
CA MET A 1 2.06 -13.00 -2.73
C MET A 1 1.00 -12.07 -2.17
N VAL A 2 1.34 -11.28 -1.19
CA VAL A 2 0.43 -10.34 -0.52
C VAL A 2 1.14 -8.98 -0.45
N GLY A 3 0.52 -7.92 -0.94
CA GLY A 3 1.12 -6.59 -1.03
C GLY A 3 0.32 -5.54 -0.31
N ASN A 4 0.97 -4.71 0.51
CA ASN A 4 0.38 -3.57 1.25
C ASN A 4 -0.99 -3.92 1.85
N ALA A 5 -1.06 -5.01 2.62
CA ALA A 5 -2.32 -5.61 3.04
C ALA A 5 -2.61 -5.38 4.52
N LEU A 6 -3.88 -5.14 4.83
CA LEU A 6 -4.40 -5.24 6.20
C LEU A 6 -4.24 -6.68 6.68
N THR A 7 -3.49 -6.86 7.74
CA THR A 7 -3.09 -8.18 8.23
C THR A 7 -3.52 -8.40 9.67
N ASP A 8 -3.39 -7.37 10.48
CA ASP A 8 -3.70 -7.42 11.91
C ASP A 8 -4.00 -6.01 12.41
N ASP A 9 -5.21 -5.80 12.92
CA ASP A 9 -5.69 -4.47 13.32
C ASP A 9 -4.71 -3.73 14.24
N TYR A 10 -4.14 -4.42 15.23
CA TYR A 10 -3.22 -3.79 16.19
C TYR A 10 -1.90 -3.37 15.54
N HIS A 11 -1.27 -4.29 14.80
CA HIS A 11 0.04 -4.04 14.20
C HIS A 11 -0.05 -3.05 13.03
N ASP A 12 -1.15 -3.09 12.30
CA ASP A 12 -1.39 -2.16 11.19
C ASP A 12 -1.50 -0.72 11.70
N HIS A 13 -2.23 -0.48 12.80
CA HIS A 13 -2.32 0.84 13.43
C HIS A 13 -1.00 1.37 13.94
N LEU A 14 -0.32 0.54 14.73
CA LEU A 14 0.99 0.89 15.26
C LEU A 14 1.93 1.29 14.14
N GLY A 15 1.88 0.53 13.04
CA GLY A 15 2.69 0.81 11.86
C GLY A 15 2.31 2.10 11.15
N VAL A 16 1.02 2.41 11.02
CA VAL A 16 0.53 3.66 10.40
C VAL A 16 0.99 4.88 11.19
N PHE A 17 0.80 4.87 12.52
CA PHE A 17 1.20 6.01 13.36
C PHE A 17 2.71 6.25 13.31
N GLN A 18 3.50 5.17 13.40
CA GLN A 18 4.95 5.26 13.29
C GLN A 18 5.40 5.76 11.92
N PHE A 19 4.76 5.28 10.85
CA PHE A 19 5.09 5.74 9.50
C PHE A 19 4.82 7.22 9.32
N MET A 20 3.62 7.69 9.69
CA MET A 20 3.25 9.10 9.58
C MET A 20 4.22 10.00 10.35
N TRP A 21 4.61 9.60 11.56
CA TRP A 21 5.59 10.34 12.35
C TRP A 21 6.98 10.31 11.72
N SER A 22 7.48 9.14 11.35
CA SER A 22 8.84 9.00 10.78
C SER A 22 9.00 9.65 9.41
N ALA A 23 7.90 9.75 8.64
CA ALA A 23 7.84 10.46 7.38
C ALA A 23 7.66 12.00 7.54
N GLY A 24 7.52 12.50 8.79
CA GLY A 24 7.33 13.92 9.09
C GLY A 24 5.95 14.47 8.74
N LEU A 25 4.93 13.58 8.67
CA LEU A 25 3.56 13.95 8.31
C LEU A 25 2.74 14.42 9.52
N ILE A 26 3.12 14.01 10.73
CA ILE A 26 2.50 14.41 11.99
C ILE A 26 3.56 14.84 13.01
N SER A 27 3.17 15.66 13.97
CA SER A 27 4.04 16.15 15.03
C SER A 27 4.38 15.07 16.06
N ASP A 28 5.47 15.27 16.82
CA ASP A 28 5.85 14.41 17.95
C ASP A 28 4.73 14.31 19.00
N GLN A 29 4.03 15.41 19.22
CA GLN A 29 2.92 15.46 20.18
C GLN A 29 1.75 14.61 19.69
N THR A 30 1.35 14.74 18.44
CA THR A 30 0.25 13.96 17.84
C THR A 30 0.58 12.48 17.83
N TYR A 31 1.82 12.11 17.45
CA TYR A 31 2.27 10.71 17.52
C TYR A 31 2.16 10.12 18.92
N LYS A 32 2.58 10.87 19.95
CA LYS A 32 2.47 10.44 21.34
C LYS A 32 1.02 10.26 21.76
N LEU A 33 0.15 11.22 21.45
CA LEU A 33 -1.28 11.13 21.76
C LEU A 33 -1.95 9.93 21.06
N LEU A 34 -1.64 9.67 19.79
CA LEU A 34 -2.13 8.49 19.07
C LEU A 34 -1.67 7.19 19.75
N SER A 35 -0.41 7.12 20.16
CA SER A 35 0.16 5.95 20.83
C SER A 35 -0.46 5.69 22.21
N ASP A 36 -0.80 6.75 22.96
CA ASP A 36 -1.34 6.66 24.31
C ASP A 36 -2.86 6.39 24.33
N HIS A 37 -3.62 6.92 23.36
CA HIS A 37 -5.09 6.94 23.39
C HIS A 37 -5.76 6.12 22.28
N CYS A 38 -5.08 5.82 21.17
CA CYS A 38 -5.61 5.06 20.06
C CYS A 38 -5.02 3.64 20.05
N ASN A 39 -5.64 2.73 20.77
CA ASN A 39 -5.23 1.32 20.82
C ASN A 39 -6.00 0.45 19.80
N SER A 40 -5.71 -0.84 19.76
CA SER A 40 -6.31 -1.80 18.82
C SER A 40 -7.84 -1.89 18.85
N GLU A 41 -8.47 -1.51 19.95
CA GLU A 41 -9.93 -1.52 20.06
C GLU A 41 -10.56 -0.28 19.43
N SER A 42 -9.80 0.82 19.38
CA SER A 42 -10.28 2.11 18.92
C SER A 42 -10.52 2.21 17.43
N TRP A 43 -10.10 1.24 16.62
CA TRP A 43 -10.33 1.29 15.18
C TRP A 43 -11.70 0.75 14.75
N ILE A 44 -12.25 -0.14 15.52
CA ILE A 44 -13.60 -0.66 15.26
C ILE A 44 -14.63 0.13 16.06
N HIS A 45 -14.21 0.62 17.24
CA HIS A 45 -15.02 1.41 18.17
C HIS A 45 -14.18 2.55 18.68
N THR A 46 -13.87 3.52 17.81
CA THR A 46 -13.08 4.70 18.18
C THR A 46 -13.68 5.38 19.40
N SER A 47 -12.85 5.61 20.43
CA SER A 47 -13.25 6.49 21.50
C SER A 47 -13.35 7.92 20.97
N SER A 48 -14.25 8.72 21.50
CA SER A 48 -14.37 10.14 21.11
C SER A 48 -13.06 10.93 21.30
N GLU A 49 -12.18 10.45 22.16
CA GLU A 49 -10.85 11.02 22.37
C GLU A 49 -9.89 10.65 21.24
N CYS A 50 -9.85 9.38 20.86
CA CYS A 50 -9.07 8.92 19.70
C CYS A 50 -9.53 9.60 18.40
N ASP A 51 -10.85 9.74 18.19
CA ASP A 51 -11.39 10.45 17.01
C ASP A 51 -10.86 11.88 16.90
N LYS A 52 -10.84 12.63 18.01
CA LYS A 52 -10.30 13.99 18.03
C LYS A 52 -8.81 14.05 17.69
N ILE A 53 -8.04 13.06 18.15
CA ILE A 53 -6.61 12.98 17.85
C ILE A 53 -6.38 12.62 16.38
N LEU A 54 -7.20 11.71 15.84
CA LEU A 54 -7.17 11.37 14.41
C LEU A 54 -7.53 12.57 13.52
N ASP A 55 -8.49 13.41 13.96
CA ASP A 55 -8.81 14.67 13.26
C ASP A 55 -7.62 15.63 13.25
N VAL A 56 -6.91 15.75 14.39
CA VAL A 56 -5.68 16.55 14.46
C VAL A 56 -4.61 15.99 13.50
N ALA A 57 -4.37 14.69 13.54
CA ALA A 57 -3.41 14.03 12.66
C ALA A 57 -3.77 14.25 11.19
N SER A 58 -5.04 14.10 10.84
CA SER A 58 -5.52 14.35 9.46
C SER A 58 -5.27 15.79 9.01
N ASN A 59 -5.46 16.77 9.87
CA ASN A 59 -5.19 18.17 9.58
C ASN A 59 -3.68 18.45 9.43
N GLU A 60 -2.83 17.81 10.23
CA GLU A 60 -1.36 17.92 10.10
C GLU A 60 -0.86 17.30 8.80
N VAL A 61 -1.36 16.12 8.43
CA VAL A 61 -1.03 15.42 7.17
C VAL A 61 -1.39 16.27 5.95
N GLY A 62 -2.51 16.97 5.99
CA GLY A 62 -2.97 17.83 4.90
C GLY A 62 -3.41 17.07 3.65
N ASN A 63 -3.46 17.76 2.52
CA ASN A 63 -3.96 17.22 1.25
C ASN A 63 -2.85 16.51 0.45
N ILE A 64 -2.39 15.36 0.92
CA ILE A 64 -1.48 14.48 0.19
C ILE A 64 -2.21 13.25 -0.36
N ASP A 65 -1.58 12.55 -1.30
CA ASP A 65 -2.02 11.22 -1.69
C ASP A 65 -1.53 10.20 -0.65
N SER A 66 -2.44 9.70 0.20
CA SER A 66 -2.07 8.73 1.24
C SER A 66 -1.61 7.38 0.67
N TYR A 67 -1.98 7.04 -0.56
CA TYR A 67 -1.52 5.82 -1.22
C TYR A 67 -0.09 5.93 -1.75
N SER A 68 0.45 7.17 -1.87
CA SER A 68 1.85 7.42 -2.20
C SER A 68 2.22 8.86 -1.81
N ILE A 69 2.83 9.05 -0.65
CA ILE A 69 3.04 10.38 -0.03
C ILE A 69 3.90 11.36 -0.85
N TYR A 70 4.58 10.88 -1.88
CA TYR A 70 5.41 11.71 -2.77
C TYR A 70 4.76 11.95 -4.14
N THR A 71 3.60 11.36 -4.41
CA THR A 71 2.84 11.65 -5.63
C THR A 71 1.88 12.81 -5.38
N PRO A 72 1.61 13.64 -6.40
CA PRO A 72 0.62 14.69 -6.25
C PRO A 72 -0.77 14.10 -6.05
N SER A 73 -1.57 14.69 -5.15
CA SER A 73 -2.99 14.34 -5.01
C SER A 73 -3.79 14.79 -6.23
N CYS A 74 -4.86 14.06 -6.53
CA CYS A 74 -5.81 14.48 -7.57
C CYS A 74 -6.56 15.72 -7.11
N THR A 75 -6.28 16.87 -7.75
CA THR A 75 -6.95 18.15 -7.49
C THR A 75 -8.04 18.48 -8.51
N ALA A 76 -8.44 17.51 -9.33
CA ALA A 76 -9.44 17.69 -10.38
C ALA A 76 -10.86 17.84 -9.78
N THR A 77 -11.19 19.04 -9.36
CA THR A 77 -12.58 19.46 -9.13
C THR A 77 -13.20 19.90 -10.46
N GLY A 78 -13.87 18.98 -11.15
CA GLY A 78 -14.82 19.29 -12.22
C GLY A 78 -14.26 19.84 -13.53
N ASN A 79 -14.60 19.18 -14.63
CA ASN A 79 -14.41 19.53 -16.05
C ASN A 79 -13.00 19.31 -16.63
N GLY A 80 -12.89 18.35 -17.53
CA GLY A 80 -11.75 17.86 -18.30
C GLY A 80 -10.69 18.83 -18.88
N GLN A 81 -10.72 20.11 -18.51
CA GLN A 81 -9.70 21.09 -18.89
C GLN A 81 -8.39 20.93 -18.09
N PHE A 82 -8.44 20.35 -16.90
CA PHE A 82 -7.27 20.19 -16.04
C PHE A 82 -6.31 19.11 -16.58
N LEU A 83 -6.83 18.02 -17.14
CA LEU A 83 -6.04 16.98 -17.78
C LEU A 83 -5.13 17.47 -18.90
N ASN A 84 -5.59 18.49 -19.67
CA ASN A 84 -4.79 19.08 -20.75
C ASN A 84 -3.69 20.02 -20.23
N HIS A 85 -3.91 20.68 -19.09
CA HIS A 85 -2.89 21.56 -18.49
C HIS A 85 -1.79 20.74 -17.79
N PHE A 86 -2.16 19.68 -17.12
CA PHE A 86 -1.24 18.73 -16.50
C PHE A 86 -0.37 18.01 -17.54
N ARG A 87 -0.95 17.50 -18.62
CA ARG A 87 -0.21 16.90 -19.74
C ARG A 87 0.87 17.82 -20.32
N ARG A 88 0.61 19.13 -20.45
CA ARG A 88 1.57 20.10 -21.00
C ARG A 88 2.72 20.42 -20.05
N ARG A 89 2.51 20.43 -18.75
CA ARG A 89 3.54 20.76 -17.74
C ARG A 89 4.47 19.61 -17.43
N PHE A 90 3.98 18.36 -17.47
CA PHE A 90 4.77 17.16 -17.19
C PHE A 90 5.63 16.69 -18.36
N HIS A 91 5.39 17.14 -19.59
CA HIS A 91 6.28 16.82 -20.71
C HIS A 91 7.71 17.39 -20.58
N SER A 92 7.91 18.39 -19.73
CA SER A 92 9.23 19.01 -19.52
C SER A 92 9.99 18.49 -18.30
N VAL A 93 9.37 17.76 -17.38
CA VAL A 93 9.99 17.24 -16.15
C VAL A 93 10.15 15.71 -16.17
N ALA A 94 9.61 15.05 -17.19
CA ALA A 94 9.53 13.59 -17.26
C ALA A 94 10.83 12.90 -17.70
N ARG A 95 11.90 13.03 -16.91
CA ARG A 95 13.05 12.12 -17.02
C ARG A 95 13.27 11.23 -15.79
N VAL A 96 12.44 11.34 -14.75
CA VAL A 96 12.53 10.49 -13.56
C VAL A 96 11.12 10.18 -13.08
N GLY A 97 10.50 9.13 -13.60
CA GLY A 97 9.23 8.63 -13.08
C GLY A 97 8.35 8.05 -14.18
N GLU A 98 7.95 6.81 -13.98
CA GLU A 98 6.85 6.19 -14.70
C GLU A 98 5.63 7.11 -14.59
N LYS A 99 4.85 7.22 -15.66
CA LYS A 99 3.71 8.16 -15.76
C LYS A 99 2.58 7.73 -14.80
N TYR A 100 2.65 8.15 -13.56
CA TYR A 100 1.55 8.00 -12.60
C TYR A 100 0.50 9.09 -12.84
N ASP A 101 -0.78 8.67 -12.95
CA ASP A 101 -1.92 9.58 -13.00
C ASP A 101 -2.64 9.55 -11.64
N PRO A 102 -2.55 10.61 -10.82
CA PRO A 102 -3.20 10.64 -9.51
C PRO A 102 -4.73 10.64 -9.59
N CYS A 103 -5.30 10.85 -10.77
CA CYS A 103 -6.75 10.88 -10.97
C CYS A 103 -7.32 9.58 -11.59
N THR A 104 -6.60 8.47 -11.49
CA THR A 104 -7.01 7.15 -12.01
C THR A 104 -8.41 6.74 -11.51
N GLU A 105 -8.75 7.04 -10.25
CA GLU A 105 -10.07 6.74 -9.69
C GLU A 105 -11.21 7.48 -10.40
N ALA A 106 -11.00 8.72 -10.83
CA ALA A 106 -11.99 9.47 -11.61
C ALA A 106 -12.28 8.79 -12.95
N HIS A 107 -11.23 8.28 -13.62
CA HIS A 107 -11.41 7.53 -14.87
C HIS A 107 -12.14 6.21 -14.64
N SER A 108 -11.80 5.48 -13.59
CA SER A 108 -12.49 4.24 -13.19
C SER A 108 -13.97 4.49 -12.90
N THR A 109 -14.28 5.57 -12.19
CA THR A 109 -15.67 5.96 -11.89
C THR A 109 -16.47 6.23 -13.17
N VAL A 110 -15.91 6.94 -14.14
CA VAL A 110 -16.58 7.16 -15.43
C VAL A 110 -16.77 5.86 -16.19
N TYR A 111 -15.72 5.03 -16.27
CA TYR A 111 -15.72 3.77 -16.99
C TYR A 111 -16.76 2.79 -16.46
N PHE A 112 -16.74 2.49 -15.16
CA PHE A 112 -17.64 1.52 -14.53
C PHE A 112 -19.10 1.99 -14.42
N ASN A 113 -19.37 3.27 -14.63
CA ASN A 113 -20.72 3.80 -14.74
C ASN A 113 -21.24 3.90 -16.18
N SER A 114 -20.45 3.53 -17.18
CA SER A 114 -20.91 3.42 -18.57
C SER A 114 -21.93 2.29 -18.72
N PRO A 115 -23.11 2.54 -19.32
CA PRO A 115 -24.11 1.48 -19.53
C PRO A 115 -23.59 0.28 -20.33
N GLU A 116 -22.70 0.53 -21.28
CA GLU A 116 -22.08 -0.50 -22.12
C GLU A 116 -21.16 -1.41 -21.29
N VAL A 117 -20.36 -0.83 -20.41
CA VAL A 117 -19.47 -1.56 -19.49
C VAL A 117 -20.28 -2.37 -18.49
N GLN A 118 -21.30 -1.76 -17.88
CA GLN A 118 -22.19 -2.45 -16.93
C GLN A 118 -22.91 -3.63 -17.60
N LYS A 119 -23.37 -3.45 -18.83
CA LYS A 119 -23.97 -4.54 -19.63
C LYS A 119 -22.96 -5.65 -19.92
N ALA A 120 -21.73 -5.30 -20.32
CA ALA A 120 -20.65 -6.27 -20.59
C ALA A 120 -20.24 -7.05 -19.34
N LEU A 121 -20.29 -6.41 -18.16
CA LEU A 121 -20.02 -7.01 -16.86
C LEU A 121 -21.25 -7.74 -16.27
N HIS A 122 -22.35 -7.82 -17.00
CA HIS A 122 -23.61 -8.47 -16.55
C HIS A 122 -24.17 -7.87 -15.25
N VAL A 123 -23.98 -6.57 -15.00
CA VAL A 123 -24.57 -5.87 -13.85
C VAL A 123 -26.09 -5.90 -13.96
N ASN A 124 -26.76 -6.37 -12.91
CA ASN A 124 -28.22 -6.37 -12.85
C ASN A 124 -28.73 -4.99 -12.37
N PRO A 125 -29.38 -4.19 -13.25
CA PRO A 125 -29.85 -2.85 -12.89
C PRO A 125 -30.91 -2.84 -11.78
N ALA A 126 -31.65 -3.94 -11.60
CA ALA A 126 -32.67 -4.04 -10.57
C ALA A 126 -32.12 -4.13 -9.15
N VAL A 127 -30.89 -4.66 -8.99
CA VAL A 127 -30.21 -4.82 -7.69
C VAL A 127 -29.06 -3.82 -7.48
N ALA A 128 -28.65 -3.13 -8.53
CA ALA A 128 -27.61 -2.10 -8.48
C ALA A 128 -28.14 -0.73 -8.96
N PRO A 129 -29.11 -0.13 -8.27
CA PRO A 129 -29.76 1.11 -8.72
C PRO A 129 -28.88 2.34 -8.54
N THR A 130 -27.73 2.21 -7.87
CA THR A 130 -26.83 3.32 -7.53
C THR A 130 -25.60 3.32 -8.44
N LYS A 131 -25.01 4.50 -8.61
CA LYS A 131 -23.74 4.63 -9.31
C LYS A 131 -22.65 3.81 -8.61
N TRP A 132 -21.82 3.18 -9.41
CA TRP A 132 -20.60 2.55 -8.92
C TRP A 132 -19.64 3.61 -8.34
N SER A 133 -19.01 3.29 -7.23
CA SER A 133 -17.93 4.06 -6.61
C SER A 133 -16.87 3.11 -6.10
N THR A 134 -15.60 3.54 -6.09
CA THR A 134 -14.46 2.74 -5.62
C THR A 134 -14.67 2.30 -4.17
N CYS A 135 -15.12 3.22 -3.31
CA CYS A 135 -15.47 2.95 -1.91
C CYS A 135 -16.97 3.20 -1.70
N SER A 136 -17.66 2.22 -1.16
CA SER A 136 -19.10 2.31 -0.88
C SER A 136 -19.36 2.29 0.62
N ASN A 137 -19.74 3.43 1.19
CA ASN A 137 -20.12 3.52 2.61
C ASN A 137 -21.28 2.57 2.97
N LYS A 138 -22.18 2.30 2.01
CA LYS A 138 -23.28 1.36 2.20
C LYS A 138 -22.77 -0.07 2.35
N ILE A 139 -21.80 -0.49 1.54
CA ILE A 139 -21.20 -1.82 1.63
C ILE A 139 -20.37 -1.91 2.91
N ASN A 140 -19.49 -0.95 3.15
CA ASN A 140 -18.61 -0.93 4.32
C ASN A 140 -19.41 -0.97 5.64
N GLY A 141 -20.48 -0.19 5.76
CA GLY A 141 -21.34 -0.20 6.94
C GLY A 141 -22.16 -1.47 7.16
N ASN A 142 -22.29 -2.33 6.13
CA ASN A 142 -22.97 -3.61 6.20
C ASN A 142 -22.02 -4.82 6.18
N TRP A 143 -20.71 -4.61 6.02
CA TRP A 143 -19.71 -5.66 6.05
C TRP A 143 -19.54 -6.20 7.48
N LYS A 144 -19.63 -7.53 7.67
CA LYS A 144 -19.75 -8.13 9.00
C LYS A 144 -18.79 -9.28 9.29
N ASP A 145 -18.01 -9.69 8.32
CA ASP A 145 -17.15 -10.88 8.40
C ASP A 145 -15.64 -10.59 8.28
N SER A 146 -15.24 -9.35 8.57
CA SER A 146 -13.81 -9.00 8.64
C SER A 146 -13.16 -9.60 9.88
N SER A 147 -12.11 -10.39 9.66
CA SER A 147 -11.25 -10.84 10.76
C SER A 147 -10.40 -9.68 11.27
N ARG A 148 -10.24 -9.55 12.58
CA ARG A 148 -9.32 -8.60 13.22
C ARG A 148 -7.84 -8.93 12.96
N SER A 149 -7.57 -10.19 12.69
CA SER A 149 -6.23 -10.68 12.41
C SER A 149 -6.28 -11.88 11.48
N VAL A 150 -5.45 -11.89 10.46
CA VAL A 150 -5.23 -13.04 9.59
C VAL A 150 -3.86 -13.71 9.85
N LEU A 151 -3.14 -13.30 10.90
CA LEU A 151 -1.87 -13.90 11.29
C LEU A 151 -1.98 -15.40 11.59
N PRO A 152 -3.06 -15.91 12.23
CA PRO A 152 -3.25 -17.34 12.39
C PRO A 152 -3.31 -18.10 11.06
N ILE A 153 -3.95 -17.51 10.03
CA ILE A 153 -4.02 -18.11 8.69
C ILE A 153 -2.63 -18.21 8.06
N TYR A 154 -1.79 -17.18 8.19
CA TYR A 154 -0.40 -17.26 7.72
C TYR A 154 0.38 -18.40 8.37
N LYS A 155 0.22 -18.59 9.69
CA LYS A 155 0.87 -19.71 10.42
C LYS A 155 0.43 -21.09 9.88
N GLU A 156 -0.86 -21.26 9.59
CA GLU A 156 -1.39 -22.48 8.99
C GLU A 156 -0.82 -22.70 7.58
N LEU A 157 -0.87 -21.68 6.72
CA LEU A 157 -0.36 -21.77 5.35
C LEU A 157 1.14 -22.08 5.31
N ILE A 158 1.92 -21.49 6.21
CA ILE A 158 3.35 -21.77 6.35
C ILE A 158 3.56 -23.23 6.78
N LYS A 159 2.79 -23.70 7.75
CA LYS A 159 2.85 -25.10 8.23
C LYS A 159 2.52 -26.11 7.14
N GLU A 160 1.59 -25.77 6.25
CA GLU A 160 1.22 -26.57 5.09
C GLU A 160 2.24 -26.47 3.92
N GLY A 161 3.34 -25.75 4.13
CA GLY A 161 4.44 -25.65 3.16
C GLY A 161 4.18 -24.66 2.01
N LEU A 162 3.20 -23.77 2.13
CA LEU A 162 2.98 -22.72 1.13
C LEU A 162 4.08 -21.67 1.22
N ARG A 163 4.62 -21.32 0.05
CA ARG A 163 5.58 -20.23 -0.06
C ARG A 163 4.85 -18.87 -0.06
N ILE A 164 5.08 -18.07 0.97
CA ILE A 164 4.43 -16.78 1.16
C ILE A 164 5.44 -15.65 0.96
N TRP A 165 5.09 -14.67 0.14
CA TRP A 165 5.81 -13.41 0.05
C TRP A 165 4.87 -12.27 0.45
N MET A 166 5.32 -11.48 1.43
CA MET A 166 4.69 -10.21 1.81
C MET A 166 5.56 -9.06 1.31
N PHE A 167 4.97 -8.15 0.55
CA PHE A 167 5.71 -7.01 0.04
C PHE A 167 4.98 -5.70 0.32
N SER A 168 5.73 -4.61 0.41
CA SER A 168 5.19 -3.27 0.64
C SER A 168 5.93 -2.25 -0.20
N GLY A 169 5.18 -1.32 -0.80
CA GLY A 169 5.72 -0.05 -1.23
C GLY A 169 6.09 0.81 -0.02
N ASP A 170 7.23 1.48 -0.07
CA ASP A 170 7.79 2.21 1.07
C ASP A 170 7.30 3.67 1.18
N THR A 171 6.42 4.10 0.25
CA THR A 171 5.79 5.43 0.27
C THR A 171 4.29 5.40 0.56
N ASP A 172 3.74 4.23 0.89
CA ASP A 172 2.33 4.04 1.27
C ASP A 172 2.10 4.46 2.73
N ALA A 173 1.15 5.36 2.96
CA ALA A 173 0.70 5.74 4.31
C ALA A 173 -0.61 5.06 4.72
N VAL A 174 -1.29 4.34 3.81
CA VAL A 174 -2.55 3.61 4.12
C VAL A 174 -2.22 2.30 4.82
N ILE A 175 -1.39 1.45 4.21
CA ILE A 175 -0.86 0.24 4.83
C ILE A 175 0.67 0.26 4.67
N PRO A 176 1.36 1.04 5.47
CA PRO A 176 2.77 1.29 5.29
C PRO A 176 3.65 0.05 5.53
N VAL A 177 4.88 0.16 5.06
CA VAL A 177 5.89 -0.88 5.26
C VAL A 177 6.13 -1.21 6.73
N THR A 178 5.94 -0.26 7.64
CA THR A 178 6.01 -0.45 9.09
C THR A 178 4.93 -1.39 9.59
N SER A 179 3.69 -1.26 9.13
CA SER A 179 2.58 -2.16 9.45
C SER A 179 2.90 -3.61 9.04
N THR A 180 3.32 -3.80 7.79
CA THR A 180 3.73 -5.12 7.29
C THR A 180 4.86 -5.72 8.13
N ARG A 181 5.86 -4.93 8.53
CA ARG A 181 6.98 -5.40 9.35
C ARG A 181 6.56 -5.78 10.76
N TYR A 182 5.67 -5.03 11.39
CA TYR A 182 5.13 -5.38 12.72
C TYR A 182 4.29 -6.66 12.66
N SER A 183 3.46 -6.83 11.65
CA SER A 183 2.68 -8.04 11.45
C SER A 183 3.56 -9.27 11.23
N ILE A 184 4.65 -9.14 10.45
CA ILE A 184 5.63 -10.23 10.26
C ILE A 184 6.36 -10.54 11.58
N ASP A 185 6.78 -9.52 12.35
CA ASP A 185 7.42 -9.74 13.65
C ASP A 185 6.51 -10.48 14.62
N ALA A 186 5.21 -10.20 14.60
CA ALA A 186 4.22 -10.87 15.43
C ALA A 186 4.05 -12.37 15.11
N LEU A 187 4.41 -12.80 13.92
CA LEU A 187 4.44 -14.23 13.56
C LEU A 187 5.55 -14.99 14.30
N LYS A 188 6.60 -14.29 14.76
CA LYS A 188 7.77 -14.86 15.49
C LYS A 188 8.47 -15.97 14.71
N LEU A 189 8.56 -15.82 13.39
CA LEU A 189 9.23 -16.79 12.52
C LEU A 189 10.75 -16.65 12.62
N PRO A 190 11.51 -17.77 12.63
CA PRO A 190 12.97 -17.73 12.55
C PRO A 190 13.45 -17.07 11.25
N THR A 191 14.47 -16.23 11.36
CA THR A 191 15.14 -15.65 10.19
C THR A 191 16.03 -16.70 9.52
N VAL A 192 15.82 -16.96 8.23
CA VAL A 192 16.63 -17.89 7.41
C VAL A 192 17.53 -17.16 6.41
N SER A 193 17.22 -15.92 6.07
CA SER A 193 18.06 -15.05 5.24
C SER A 193 18.08 -13.65 5.82
N PRO A 194 19.27 -13.04 6.03
CA PRO A 194 19.39 -11.76 6.68
C PRO A 194 18.77 -10.63 5.84
N PHE A 195 18.39 -9.55 6.53
CA PHE A 195 17.92 -8.32 5.88
C PHE A 195 19.01 -7.74 4.99
N ARG A 196 18.69 -7.47 3.72
CA ARG A 196 19.62 -6.93 2.72
C ARG A 196 18.91 -6.12 1.66
N ALA A 197 19.63 -5.24 1.00
CA ALA A 197 19.16 -4.62 -0.23
C ALA A 197 19.03 -5.65 -1.36
N TRP A 198 18.08 -5.40 -2.27
CA TRP A 198 18.01 -6.06 -3.57
C TRP A 198 18.11 -5.02 -4.69
N TYR A 199 18.49 -5.45 -5.89
CA TYR A 199 18.93 -4.55 -6.95
C TYR A 199 18.22 -4.83 -8.27
N ASP A 200 18.00 -3.75 -9.05
CA ASP A 200 17.59 -3.77 -10.45
C ASP A 200 18.45 -2.77 -11.22
N ASP A 201 19.09 -3.20 -12.32
CA ASP A 201 20.03 -2.39 -13.09
C ASP A 201 21.08 -1.64 -12.22
N GLY A 202 21.66 -2.33 -11.25
CA GLY A 202 22.69 -1.74 -10.36
C GLY A 202 22.17 -0.73 -9.34
N GLN A 203 20.87 -0.46 -9.31
CA GLN A 203 20.23 0.43 -8.33
C GLN A 203 19.48 -0.38 -7.26
N VAL A 204 19.42 0.17 -6.04
CA VAL A 204 18.63 -0.44 -4.97
C VAL A 204 17.14 -0.39 -5.33
N GLY A 205 16.53 -1.55 -5.53
CA GLY A 205 15.09 -1.70 -5.78
C GLY A 205 14.27 -1.76 -4.51
N GLY A 206 14.90 -2.05 -3.38
CA GLY A 206 14.30 -2.16 -2.06
C GLY A 206 15.10 -3.07 -1.14
N TRP A 207 14.45 -3.62 -0.13
CA TRP A 207 15.07 -4.52 0.85
C TRP A 207 14.28 -5.80 0.97
N THR A 208 14.97 -6.88 1.38
CA THR A 208 14.35 -8.20 1.56
C THR A 208 14.92 -8.91 2.77
N GLN A 209 14.10 -9.75 3.38
CA GLN A 209 14.48 -10.65 4.46
C GLN A 209 13.71 -11.97 4.33
N GLY A 210 14.40 -13.08 4.49
CA GLY A 210 13.78 -14.40 4.49
C GLY A 210 13.55 -14.92 5.89
N TYR A 211 12.35 -15.43 6.11
CA TYR A 211 11.95 -16.15 7.31
C TYR A 211 11.55 -17.58 6.94
N GLU A 212 11.41 -18.44 7.91
CA GLU A 212 10.90 -19.80 7.67
C GLU A 212 9.48 -19.74 7.06
N GLY A 213 9.36 -20.17 5.79
CA GLY A 213 8.11 -20.18 5.04
C GLY A 213 7.62 -18.82 4.52
N LEU A 214 8.29 -17.71 4.86
CA LEU A 214 7.87 -16.37 4.46
C LEU A 214 9.06 -15.51 3.99
N THR A 215 8.86 -14.73 2.93
CA THR A 215 9.82 -13.71 2.49
C THR A 215 9.16 -12.34 2.55
N PHE A 216 9.85 -11.39 3.18
CA PHE A 216 9.50 -9.98 3.15
C PHE A 216 10.27 -9.26 2.04
N VAL A 217 9.59 -8.35 1.33
CA VAL A 217 10.21 -7.47 0.32
C VAL A 217 9.62 -6.07 0.41
N SER A 218 10.45 -5.05 0.56
CA SER A 218 10.03 -3.67 0.29
C SER A 218 10.39 -3.28 -1.14
N VAL A 219 9.57 -2.39 -1.74
CA VAL A 219 9.80 -1.85 -3.08
C VAL A 219 9.98 -0.34 -2.97
N ARG A 220 11.19 0.12 -3.28
CA ARG A 220 11.61 1.51 -3.09
C ARG A 220 10.86 2.47 -4.00
N GLY A 221 10.29 3.51 -3.40
CA GLY A 221 9.55 4.58 -4.08
C GLY A 221 8.21 4.13 -4.68
N ALA A 222 7.69 2.98 -4.26
CA ALA A 222 6.35 2.54 -4.58
C ALA A 222 5.36 2.91 -3.47
N GLY A 223 4.14 3.27 -3.84
CA GLY A 223 3.02 3.42 -2.94
C GLY A 223 2.24 2.12 -2.76
N HIS A 224 0.97 2.25 -2.39
CA HIS A 224 0.06 1.15 -2.10
C HIS A 224 -0.06 0.14 -3.25
N GLU A 225 -0.21 0.64 -4.46
CA GLU A 225 -0.30 -0.16 -5.68
C GLU A 225 1.08 -0.28 -6.33
N VAL A 226 1.95 -1.13 -5.76
CA VAL A 226 3.34 -1.29 -6.19
C VAL A 226 3.49 -1.45 -7.71
N PRO A 227 2.67 -2.28 -8.42
CA PRO A 227 2.78 -2.39 -9.87
C PRO A 227 2.44 -1.11 -10.63
N LEU A 228 1.56 -0.27 -10.09
CA LEU A 228 1.19 1.02 -10.69
C LEU A 228 2.33 2.03 -10.56
N HIS A 229 2.94 2.11 -9.37
CA HIS A 229 3.99 3.09 -9.07
C HIS A 229 5.36 2.69 -9.60
N ARG A 230 5.69 1.39 -9.59
CA ARG A 230 7.01 0.83 -9.96
C ARG A 230 6.87 -0.47 -10.77
N PRO A 231 6.27 -0.44 -11.98
CA PRO A 231 5.96 -1.64 -12.77
C PRO A 231 7.20 -2.49 -13.07
N LYS A 232 8.35 -1.88 -13.34
CA LYS A 232 9.60 -2.62 -13.58
C LYS A 232 10.06 -3.40 -12.34
N LEU A 233 10.06 -2.76 -11.17
CA LEU A 233 10.44 -3.39 -9.91
C LEU A 233 9.42 -4.46 -9.49
N ALA A 234 8.13 -4.20 -9.72
CA ALA A 234 7.07 -5.19 -9.51
C ALA A 234 7.26 -6.42 -10.40
N LEU A 235 7.65 -6.24 -11.67
CA LEU A 235 7.93 -7.36 -12.56
C LEU A 235 9.13 -8.19 -12.07
N ALA A 236 10.20 -7.56 -11.56
CA ALA A 236 11.34 -8.26 -10.97
C ALA A 236 10.92 -9.08 -9.75
N LEU A 237 10.08 -8.50 -8.87
CA LEU A 237 9.50 -9.16 -7.69
C LEU A 237 8.68 -10.40 -8.09
N VAL A 238 7.76 -10.25 -9.05
CA VAL A 238 6.90 -11.36 -9.53
C VAL A 238 7.73 -12.45 -10.19
N LYS A 239 8.71 -12.11 -11.01
CA LYS A 239 9.63 -13.09 -11.63
C LYS A 239 10.40 -13.89 -10.58
N ALA A 240 10.96 -13.24 -9.57
CA ALA A 240 11.66 -13.92 -8.49
C ALA A 240 10.73 -14.86 -7.72
N PHE A 241 9.51 -14.42 -7.40
CA PHE A 241 8.52 -15.27 -6.76
C PHE A 241 8.16 -16.50 -7.61
N LEU A 242 7.84 -16.32 -8.88
CA LEU A 242 7.42 -17.44 -9.75
C LEU A 242 8.54 -18.45 -9.99
N SER A 243 9.79 -17.98 -10.17
CA SER A 243 10.96 -18.84 -10.34
C SER A 243 11.45 -19.51 -9.05
N GLY A 244 10.93 -19.09 -7.87
CA GLY A 244 11.42 -19.57 -6.59
C GLY A 244 12.81 -19.05 -6.23
N SER A 245 13.30 -18.02 -6.91
CA SER A 245 14.61 -17.43 -6.65
C SER A 245 14.53 -16.33 -5.58
N ALA A 246 15.66 -16.05 -4.93
CA ALA A 246 15.78 -14.88 -4.07
C ALA A 246 15.73 -13.59 -4.90
N MET A 247 15.37 -12.46 -4.24
CA MET A 247 15.49 -11.13 -4.87
C MET A 247 16.94 -10.88 -5.32
N PRO A 248 17.15 -10.23 -6.49
CA PRO A 248 18.47 -10.06 -7.07
C PRO A 248 19.47 -9.35 -6.14
N ASN A 249 20.72 -9.80 -6.15
CA ASN A 249 21.86 -9.11 -5.55
C ASN A 249 22.46 -8.12 -6.52
N LEU A 250 23.34 -7.23 -6.02
CA LEU A 250 24.22 -6.45 -6.89
C LEU A 250 25.08 -7.43 -7.68
N SER A 251 24.92 -7.44 -9.01
CA SER A 251 25.85 -8.18 -9.87
C SER A 251 27.19 -7.48 -9.78
N VAL A 252 28.18 -8.16 -9.23
CA VAL A 252 29.58 -7.73 -9.32
C VAL A 252 29.94 -7.92 -10.81
N GLN A 253 29.96 -6.86 -11.59
CA GLN A 253 30.63 -6.89 -12.88
C GLN A 253 32.10 -7.11 -12.55
N HIS A 254 32.61 -8.32 -12.77
CA HIS A 254 34.06 -8.48 -12.90
C HIS A 254 34.45 -7.60 -14.10
N ALA A 255 35.08 -6.48 -13.79
CA ALA A 255 35.82 -5.76 -14.79
C ALA A 255 36.99 -6.70 -15.19
N ASP A 256 36.76 -7.45 -16.29
CA ASP A 256 37.86 -8.07 -17.00
C ASP A 256 38.71 -6.93 -17.58
N SER A 257 39.83 -6.68 -16.89
CA SER A 257 40.88 -5.80 -17.32
C SER A 257 41.75 -6.44 -18.39
#